data_b2b710a352052883c5fda0d123dae6b9
#
_entry.id   b2b710a352052883c5fda0d123dae6b9
#
_cell.length_a   1.000
_cell.length_b   1.000
_cell.length_c   1.000
_cell.angle_alpha   90.00
_cell.angle_beta   90.00
_cell.angle_gamma   90.00
#
_symmetry.space_group_name_H-M   'P 1'
#
loop_
_entity.id
_entity.type
_entity.pdbx_description
1 polymer ?
#
loop_
_entity_poly.entity_id
_entity_poly.type
_entity_poly.pdbx_seq_one_letter_code
_entity_poly.pdbx_strand_id
1 'polypeptide(L)'
;MQISLKGTNIQILESTREYVDRKLVRTAEKFFKPARQLAGGGGNEPVALSIEIEKTTKHHKKGDIFRAEASLSMGKINLRAESTAETLNNAIDEVEYELMREIKKFKEKRRALLLKGARKVKGK
;
A
#
# COMPACT_ATOMS: atom_id res chain seq x y z
N MET A 1 5.54 -2.81 -12.56
CA MET A 1 5.54 -2.85 -11.08
C MET A 1 6.01 -4.21 -10.62
N GLN A 2 6.88 -4.22 -9.65
CA GLN A 2 7.40 -5.46 -9.11
C GLN A 2 6.61 -5.81 -7.85
N ILE A 3 6.08 -7.02 -7.81
CA ILE A 3 5.22 -7.44 -6.71
C ILE A 3 5.83 -8.63 -5.99
N SER A 4 5.87 -8.58 -4.67
CA SER A 4 6.30 -9.72 -3.88
C SER A 4 5.27 -10.01 -2.79
N LEU A 5 5.03 -11.27 -2.53
CA LEU A 5 4.09 -11.73 -1.53
C LEU A 5 4.77 -12.77 -0.67
N LYS A 6 4.81 -12.51 0.64
CA LYS A 6 5.46 -13.40 1.58
C LYS A 6 4.49 -13.80 2.67
N GLY A 7 4.52 -15.08 3.05
CA GLY A 7 3.72 -15.58 4.15
C GLY A 7 4.61 -16.00 5.31
N THR A 8 4.22 -15.66 6.52
CA THR A 8 4.94 -16.05 7.73
C THR A 8 3.98 -16.84 8.60
N ASN A 9 4.35 -18.06 8.91
CA ASN A 9 3.50 -18.97 9.68
C ASN A 9 2.13 -19.21 9.03
N ILE A 10 2.07 -19.09 7.73
CA ILE A 10 0.84 -19.30 6.99
C ILE A 10 1.19 -19.76 5.58
N GLN A 11 0.38 -20.62 5.05
CA GLN A 11 0.56 -21.11 3.69
C GLN A 11 -0.23 -20.21 2.76
N ILE A 12 0.41 -19.78 1.68
CA ILE A 12 -0.26 -18.92 0.71
C ILE A 12 -0.95 -19.81 -0.30
N LEU A 13 -2.26 -19.82 -0.24
CA LEU A 13 -3.08 -20.58 -1.18
C LEU A 13 -3.35 -19.75 -2.43
N GLU A 14 -3.80 -20.41 -3.48
CA GLU A 14 -4.16 -19.74 -4.72
C GLU A 14 -5.25 -18.69 -4.46
N SER A 15 -6.25 -19.04 -3.67
CA SER A 15 -7.32 -18.10 -3.34
C SER A 15 -6.82 -16.89 -2.58
N THR A 16 -5.81 -17.07 -1.72
CA THR A 16 -5.21 -15.98 -1.00
C THR A 16 -4.49 -15.04 -1.96
N ARG A 17 -3.74 -15.62 -2.88
CA ARG A 17 -3.00 -14.85 -3.88
C ARG A 17 -3.95 -14.05 -4.75
N GLU A 18 -5.06 -14.65 -5.16
CA GLU A 18 -6.07 -13.96 -5.95
C GLU A 18 -6.72 -12.81 -5.17
N TYR A 19 -6.97 -13.03 -3.90
CA TYR A 19 -7.59 -11.99 -3.06
C TYR A 19 -6.64 -10.81 -2.89
N VAL A 20 -5.37 -11.07 -2.62
CA VAL A 20 -4.36 -10.04 -2.50
C VAL A 20 -4.24 -9.27 -3.80
N ASP A 21 -4.24 -9.97 -4.92
CA ASP A 21 -4.15 -9.35 -6.22
C ASP A 21 -5.31 -8.41 -6.46
N ARG A 22 -6.51 -8.88 -6.21
CA ARG A 22 -7.71 -8.10 -6.45
C ARG A 22 -7.81 -6.89 -5.53
N LYS A 23 -7.33 -7.02 -4.30
CA LYS A 23 -7.45 -5.94 -3.34
C LYS A 23 -6.26 -4.99 -3.32
N LEU A 24 -5.08 -5.51 -3.20
CA LEU A 24 -3.91 -4.67 -2.97
C LEU A 24 -3.17 -4.29 -4.25
N VAL A 25 -3.01 -5.22 -5.15
CA VAL A 25 -2.32 -4.93 -6.40
C VAL A 25 -3.10 -3.91 -7.23
N ARG A 26 -4.41 -4.08 -7.31
CA ARG A 26 -5.24 -3.13 -8.06
C ARG A 26 -5.23 -1.75 -7.45
N THR A 27 -5.23 -1.66 -6.13
CA THR A 27 -5.15 -0.38 -5.44
C THR A 27 -3.83 0.32 -5.78
N ALA A 28 -2.73 -0.42 -5.74
CA ALA A 28 -1.44 0.12 -6.08
C ALA A 28 -1.38 0.57 -7.54
N GLU A 29 -1.97 -0.20 -8.43
CA GLU A 29 -1.98 0.16 -9.85
C GLU A 29 -2.75 1.43 -10.11
N LYS A 30 -3.85 1.63 -9.42
CA LYS A 30 -4.63 2.84 -9.59
C LYS A 30 -3.87 4.08 -9.12
N PHE A 31 -3.00 3.91 -8.14
CA PHE A 31 -2.20 5.01 -7.64
C PHE A 31 -1.02 5.31 -8.56
N PHE A 32 -0.50 4.29 -9.20
CA PHE A 32 0.77 4.32 -9.90
C PHE A 32 0.92 5.44 -10.95
N LYS A 33 -0.01 5.59 -11.84
CA LYS A 33 0.06 6.61 -12.88
C LYS A 33 -0.01 8.04 -12.35
N PRO A 34 -1.00 8.36 -11.52
CA PRO A 34 -1.07 9.71 -10.96
C PRO A 34 0.14 10.07 -10.11
N ALA A 35 0.68 9.07 -9.39
CA ALA A 35 1.83 9.30 -8.52
C ALA A 35 3.06 9.69 -9.33
N ARG A 36 3.27 9.08 -10.46
CA ARG A 36 4.40 9.41 -11.31
C ARG A 36 4.33 10.86 -11.79
N GLN A 37 3.16 11.30 -12.17
CA GLN A 37 2.97 12.67 -12.61
C GLN A 37 3.21 13.64 -11.48
N LEU A 38 2.67 13.34 -10.31
CA LEU A 38 2.82 14.21 -9.15
C LEU A 38 4.26 14.27 -8.65
N ALA A 39 5.00 13.21 -8.82
CA ALA A 39 6.38 13.18 -8.40
C ALA A 39 7.31 13.90 -9.38
N GLY A 40 6.79 14.31 -10.53
CA GLY A 40 7.62 15.00 -11.52
C GLY A 40 8.58 14.09 -12.24
N GLY A 41 8.45 12.80 -12.07
CA GLY A 41 9.35 11.87 -12.70
C GLY A 41 9.02 11.61 -14.13
N GLY A 42 9.96 11.13 -14.87
CA GLY A 42 9.76 10.77 -16.26
C GLY A 42 9.07 9.45 -16.47
N GLY A 43 8.58 8.86 -15.41
CA GLY A 43 7.85 7.63 -15.52
C GLY A 43 8.69 6.37 -15.51
N ASN A 44 9.99 6.50 -15.30
CA ASN A 44 10.86 5.34 -15.31
C ASN A 44 11.35 4.88 -13.95
N GLU A 45 10.82 5.47 -12.90
CA GLU A 45 11.22 5.05 -11.57
C GLU A 45 10.64 3.69 -11.25
N PRO A 46 11.43 2.79 -10.67
CA PRO A 46 10.92 1.46 -10.34
C PRO A 46 9.85 1.56 -9.26
N VAL A 47 8.81 0.78 -9.44
CA VAL A 47 7.72 0.71 -8.47
C VAL A 47 7.67 -0.70 -7.93
N ALA A 48 7.58 -0.83 -6.62
CA ALA A 48 7.52 -2.12 -5.98
C ALA A 48 6.41 -2.15 -4.95
N LEU A 49 5.70 -3.25 -4.90
CA LEU A 49 4.67 -3.50 -3.90
C LEU A 49 5.08 -4.78 -3.17
N SER A 50 5.40 -4.66 -1.89
CA SER A 50 5.75 -5.81 -1.06
C SER A 50 4.60 -6.06 -0.10
N ILE A 51 4.13 -7.29 -0.06
CA ILE A 51 3.02 -7.66 0.79
C ILE A 51 3.45 -8.82 1.68
N GLU A 52 3.19 -8.70 2.96
CA GLU A 52 3.46 -9.78 3.89
C GLU A 52 2.18 -10.12 4.64
N ILE A 53 1.88 -11.41 4.73
CA ILE A 53 0.75 -11.87 5.52
C ILE A 53 1.28 -12.85 6.56
N GLU A 54 0.72 -12.78 7.74
CA GLU A 54 1.23 -13.56 8.86
C GLU A 54 0.09 -14.06 9.72
N LYS A 55 0.25 -15.27 10.25
CA LYS A 55 -0.66 -15.81 11.24
C LYS A 55 0.09 -15.75 12.57
N THR A 56 -0.42 -14.96 13.50
CA THR A 56 0.24 -14.84 14.80
C THR A 56 -0.47 -15.75 15.77
N THR A 57 0.29 -16.35 16.66
CA THR A 57 -0.31 -17.25 17.60
C THR A 57 -0.24 -16.70 19.00
N LYS A 58 -0.33 -15.44 19.09
CA LYS A 58 -0.20 -14.95 20.38
C LYS A 58 -1.39 -14.91 21.02
N HIS A 59 -1.74 -15.28 21.56
CA HIS A 59 -2.50 -15.67 22.09
C HIS A 59 -3.09 -15.69 23.18
N HIS A 60 -3.18 -15.93 23.72
CA HIS A 60 -3.65 -15.95 24.97
C HIS A 60 -5.05 -15.95 24.85
N LYS A 61 -5.65 -15.48 23.92
CA LYS A 61 -6.89 -15.31 24.02
C LYS A 61 -7.66 -16.04 23.14
N LYS A 62 -7.99 -15.94 22.22
CA LYS A 62 -8.87 -16.53 21.59
C LYS A 62 -8.59 -16.72 20.26
N GLY A 63 -8.21 -17.53 19.75
CA GLY A 63 -8.13 -17.82 18.38
C GLY A 63 -6.97 -17.17 17.73
N ASP A 64 -6.83 -17.42 16.45
CA ASP A 64 -5.71 -16.91 15.68
C ASP A 64 -5.92 -15.47 15.29
N ILE A 65 -4.86 -14.76 15.13
CA ILE A 65 -4.90 -13.39 14.65
C ILE A 65 -4.04 -13.33 13.41
N PHE A 66 -4.54 -12.68 12.38
CA PHE A 66 -3.83 -12.53 11.13
C PHE A 66 -3.38 -11.10 10.94
N ARG A 67 -2.18 -10.94 10.41
CA ARG A 67 -1.61 -9.63 10.17
C ARG A 67 -1.32 -9.51 8.69
N ALA A 68 -1.58 -8.36 8.12
CA ALA A 68 -1.22 -8.08 6.74
C ALA A 68 -0.51 -6.74 6.68
N GLU A 69 0.44 -6.64 5.77
CA GLU A 69 1.21 -5.42 5.60
C GLU A 69 1.46 -5.23 4.12
N ALA A 70 1.35 -4.00 3.65
CA ALA A 70 1.68 -3.66 2.28
C ALA A 70 2.61 -2.45 2.28
N SER A 71 3.67 -2.52 1.51
CA SER A 71 4.62 -1.42 1.34
C SER A 71 4.71 -1.11 -0.14
N LEU A 72 4.37 0.10 -0.50
CA LEU A 72 4.41 0.56 -1.89
C LEU A 72 5.51 1.59 -2.02
N SER A 73 6.46 1.35 -2.90
CA SER A 73 7.57 2.26 -3.08
C SER A 73 7.72 2.67 -4.54
N MET A 74 8.08 3.93 -4.76
CA MET A 74 8.36 4.46 -6.07
C MET A 74 9.42 5.54 -5.88
N GLY A 75 10.64 5.25 -6.29
CA GLY A 75 11.75 6.16 -6.03
C GLY A 75 11.94 6.38 -4.53
N LYS A 76 11.87 7.61 -4.10
CA LYS A 76 12.01 7.92 -2.67
C LYS A 76 10.69 7.91 -1.93
N ILE A 77 9.59 7.66 -2.63
CA ILE A 77 8.28 7.64 -2.02
C ILE A 77 8.02 6.25 -1.44
N ASN A 78 7.60 6.20 -0.19
CA ASN A 78 7.26 4.97 0.48
C ASN A 78 5.94 5.14 1.20
N LEU A 79 4.98 4.29 0.87
CA LEU A 79 3.70 4.26 1.56
C LEU A 79 3.54 2.87 2.17
N ARG A 80 3.05 2.82 3.38
CA ARG A 80 2.95 1.57 4.10
C ARG A 80 1.64 1.50 4.85
N ALA A 81 1.06 0.31 4.86
CA ALA A 81 -0.17 0.05 5.60
C ALA A 81 -0.07 -1.31 6.27
N GLU A 82 -0.61 -1.42 7.46
CA GLU A 82 -0.55 -2.64 8.23
C GLU A 82 -1.81 -2.77 9.06
N SER A 83 -2.30 -3.97 9.21
CA SER A 83 -3.47 -4.22 10.07
C SER A 83 -3.50 -5.66 10.55
N THR A 84 -4.25 -5.88 11.62
CA THR A 84 -4.48 -7.22 12.15
C THR A 84 -5.98 -7.43 12.28
N ALA A 85 -6.40 -8.68 12.13
CA ALA A 85 -7.81 -9.02 12.21
C ALA A 85 -7.98 -10.49 12.55
N GLU A 86 -9.19 -10.91 12.84
CA GLU A 86 -9.47 -12.29 13.19
C GLU A 86 -9.46 -13.21 11.99
N THR A 87 -9.59 -12.69 10.78
CA THR A 87 -9.46 -13.48 9.57
C THR A 87 -8.47 -12.81 8.64
N LEU A 88 -7.85 -13.61 7.79
CA LEU A 88 -6.88 -13.09 6.86
C LEU A 88 -7.53 -12.12 5.87
N ASN A 89 -8.71 -12.47 5.38
CA ASN A 89 -9.40 -11.60 4.43
C ASN A 89 -9.73 -10.25 5.05
N ASN A 90 -10.15 -10.22 6.31
CA ASN A 90 -10.41 -8.96 6.99
C ASN A 90 -9.14 -8.14 7.17
N ALA A 91 -8.03 -8.79 7.49
CA ALA A 91 -6.76 -8.08 7.62
C ALA A 91 -6.37 -7.45 6.29
N ILE A 92 -6.54 -8.17 5.19
CA ILE A 92 -6.22 -7.65 3.86
C ILE A 92 -7.15 -6.49 3.50
N ASP A 93 -8.45 -6.61 3.82
CA ASP A 93 -9.40 -5.53 3.55
C ASP A 93 -9.02 -4.26 4.30
N GLU A 94 -8.60 -4.40 5.55
CA GLU A 94 -8.20 -3.25 6.35
C GLU A 94 -6.92 -2.62 5.82
N VAL A 95 -5.99 -3.44 5.34
CA VAL A 95 -4.76 -2.93 4.72
C VAL A 95 -5.10 -2.17 3.44
N GLU A 96 -6.04 -2.68 2.67
CA GLU A 96 -6.48 -1.99 1.46
C GLU A 96 -6.99 -0.60 1.81
N TYR A 97 -7.86 -0.52 2.82
CA TYR A 97 -8.42 0.75 3.27
C TYR A 97 -7.33 1.71 3.74
N GLU A 98 -6.41 1.21 4.56
CA GLU A 98 -5.32 2.04 5.07
C GLU A 98 -4.37 2.48 3.96
N LEU A 99 -4.11 1.61 3.01
CA LEU A 99 -3.25 1.96 1.88
C LEU A 99 -3.91 3.05 1.03
N MET A 100 -5.21 2.96 0.81
CA MET A 100 -5.95 3.99 0.10
C MET A 100 -5.88 5.33 0.81
N ARG A 101 -5.95 5.31 2.16
CA ARG A 101 -5.82 6.53 2.94
C ARG A 101 -4.42 7.14 2.80
N GLU A 102 -3.39 6.31 2.82
CA GLU A 102 -2.02 6.78 2.64
C GLU A 102 -1.81 7.37 1.25
N ILE A 103 -2.39 6.75 0.25
CA ILE A 103 -2.32 7.24 -1.11
C ILE A 103 -3.00 8.61 -1.22
N LYS A 104 -4.16 8.74 -0.59
CA LYS A 104 -4.89 10.00 -0.60
C LYS A 104 -4.09 11.11 0.08
N LYS A 105 -3.50 10.81 1.22
CA LYS A 105 -2.65 11.77 1.93
C LYS A 105 -1.47 12.20 1.07
N PHE A 106 -0.85 11.26 0.40
CA PHE A 106 0.27 11.57 -0.46
C PHE A 106 -0.14 12.50 -1.60
N LYS A 107 -1.26 12.22 -2.23
CA LYS A 107 -1.74 13.02 -3.35
C LYS A 107 -2.09 14.44 -2.90
N GLU A 108 -2.74 14.56 -1.77
CA GLU A 108 -3.13 15.87 -1.23
C GLU A 108 -1.90 16.68 -0.85
N LYS A 109 -0.94 16.04 -0.22
CA LYS A 109 0.28 16.71 0.18
C LYS A 109 1.08 17.20 -1.04
N ARG A 110 1.19 16.36 -2.06
CA ARG A 110 1.91 16.74 -3.27
C ARG A 110 1.20 17.85 -4.01
N ARG A 111 -0.12 17.79 -4.08
CA ARG A 111 -0.88 18.82 -4.74
C ARG A 111 -0.72 20.17 -4.01
N ALA A 112 -0.75 20.14 -2.69
CA ALA A 112 -0.55 21.34 -1.90
C ALA A 112 0.83 21.95 -2.12
N LEU A 113 1.86 21.12 -2.22
CA LEU A 113 3.21 21.60 -2.48
C LEU A 113 3.34 22.23 -3.86
N LEU A 114 2.70 21.62 -4.85
CA LEU A 114 2.72 22.16 -6.21
C LEU A 114 2.02 23.51 -6.27
N LEU A 115 0.87 23.62 -5.61
CA LEU A 115 0.13 24.88 -5.58
C LEU A 115 0.91 25.97 -4.84
N LYS A 116 1.58 25.60 -3.75
CA LYS A 116 2.38 26.54 -3.00
C LYS A 116 3.55 27.06 -3.83
N GLY A 117 4.19 26.18 -4.59
CA GLY A 117 5.26 26.55 -5.48
C GLY A 117 4.78 27.51 -6.57
N ALA A 118 3.61 27.21 -7.16
CA ALA A 118 3.04 28.06 -8.18
C ALA A 118 2.67 29.42 -7.62
N ARG A 119 2.14 29.46 -6.40
CA ARG A 119 1.82 30.73 -5.76
C ARG A 119 3.07 31.59 -5.53
N LYS A 120 4.15 30.93 -5.12
CA LYS A 120 5.39 31.66 -4.89
C LYS A 120 5.87 32.32 -6.16
N VAL A 121 5.78 31.67 -7.27
CA VAL A 121 6.20 32.23 -8.55
C VAL A 121 5.30 33.37 -8.96
N LYS A 122 3.98 33.24 -8.76
CA LYS A 122 3.07 34.29 -9.13
C LYS A 122 3.04 35.45 -8.15
N GLY A 123 3.43 35.24 -6.95
CA GLY A 123 3.38 36.25 -5.92
C GLY A 123 4.40 37.34 -6.04
N LYS A 124 5.10 37.35 -7.14
CA LYS A 124 6.05 38.40 -7.39
C LYS A 124 5.53 39.37 -8.40
#